data_19f79103163d17921e754b0069625435
#
_entry.id   19f79103163d17921e754b0069625435
#
_cell.length_a   1.000
_cell.length_b   1.000
_cell.length_c   1.000
_cell.angle_alpha   90.00
_cell.angle_beta   90.00
_cell.angle_gamma   90.00
#
_symmetry.space_group_name_H-M   'P 1'
#
loop_
_entity.id
_entity.type
_entity.pdbx_description
1 polymer ?
#
loop_
_entity_poly.entity_id
_entity_poly.type
_entity_poly.pdbx_seq_one_letter_code
_entity_poly.pdbx_strand_id
1 'polypeptide(L)'
;TQTLSLADGSATADGKHFYLKLTGGLTGDTTLTMPASTTGGTTTRVYIIEDATTRGTLPTHHSLSITTTGGATAVPVGDGNIMLLVSNGATPLTTLGGILNQGYIEIDSASTTAFTAVNGNQIGVDTVSNIVTITLPAGVVGNEITIMDVSASNGFATNKCTISPNGTDKIQGLNATKDLTTNNQSVTLFFTGADKGWQFKTNTA
;
A
#
# COMPACT_ATOMS: atom_id res chain seq x y z
N THR A 1 18.81 0.17 6.75
CA THR A 1 18.81 1.23 5.70
C THR A 1 19.88 0.92 4.70
N GLN A 2 19.51 0.88 3.42
CA GLN A 2 20.46 0.74 2.32
C GLN A 2 20.43 2.02 1.46
N THR A 3 21.60 2.54 1.14
CA THR A 3 21.73 3.75 0.32
C THR A 3 22.32 3.37 -1.03
N LEU A 4 21.64 3.75 -2.12
CA LEU A 4 22.19 3.63 -3.46
C LEU A 4 23.16 4.78 -3.73
N SER A 5 24.28 4.48 -4.35
CA SER A 5 25.25 5.51 -4.77
C SER A 5 24.92 6.00 -6.18
N LEU A 6 25.08 7.28 -6.41
CA LEU A 6 25.02 7.90 -7.73
C LEU A 6 26.25 8.78 -7.90
N ALA A 7 27.21 8.34 -8.70
CA ALA A 7 28.31 9.18 -9.13
C ALA A 7 28.09 9.58 -10.58
N ASP A 8 28.13 10.87 -10.86
CA ASP A 8 28.03 11.38 -12.22
C ASP A 8 29.20 10.86 -13.06
N GLY A 9 28.88 10.26 -14.22
CA GLY A 9 29.89 9.67 -15.10
C GLY A 9 30.45 8.28 -14.67
N SER A 10 30.09 7.76 -13.49
CA SER A 10 30.53 6.42 -13.07
C SER A 10 29.77 5.31 -13.79
N ALA A 11 30.46 4.35 -14.37
CA ALA A 11 29.85 3.19 -15.02
C ALA A 11 29.22 2.20 -14.02
N THR A 12 29.59 2.30 -12.74
CA THR A 12 29.23 1.33 -11.68
C THR A 12 28.27 1.87 -10.63
N ALA A 13 27.70 3.10 -10.80
CA ALA A 13 26.79 3.67 -9.83
C ALA A 13 25.39 3.05 -9.95
N ASP A 14 24.90 2.44 -8.88
CA ASP A 14 23.63 1.73 -8.83
C ASP A 14 22.41 2.62 -9.14
N GLY A 15 22.47 3.88 -8.76
CA GLY A 15 21.39 4.84 -8.98
C GLY A 15 21.23 5.35 -10.41
N LYS A 16 22.01 4.87 -11.37
CA LYS A 16 21.86 5.20 -12.80
C LYS A 16 20.74 4.43 -13.47
N HIS A 17 20.41 3.27 -12.94
CA HIS A 17 19.45 2.40 -13.58
C HIS A 17 18.06 2.96 -13.48
N PHE A 18 17.36 3.01 -14.60
CA PHE A 18 15.95 3.38 -14.67
C PHE A 18 15.04 2.32 -14.03
N TYR A 19 15.46 1.06 -14.06
CA TYR A 19 14.75 -0.07 -13.49
C TYR A 19 15.58 -0.74 -12.41
N LEU A 20 15.00 -0.87 -11.23
CA LEU A 20 15.59 -1.51 -10.06
C LEU A 20 14.69 -2.66 -9.61
N LYS A 21 15.21 -3.87 -9.63
CA LYS A 21 14.55 -5.03 -9.05
C LYS A 21 15.17 -5.34 -7.70
N LEU A 22 14.38 -5.21 -6.65
CA LEU A 22 14.79 -5.51 -5.28
C LEU A 22 14.46 -6.97 -4.98
N THR A 23 15.46 -7.76 -4.56
CA THR A 23 15.32 -9.20 -4.31
C THR A 23 15.94 -9.57 -2.96
N GLY A 24 15.61 -10.77 -2.47
CA GLY A 24 16.14 -11.30 -1.22
C GLY A 24 15.17 -11.21 -0.05
N GLY A 25 15.53 -11.81 1.08
CA GLY A 25 14.72 -11.80 2.29
C GLY A 25 14.95 -10.56 3.14
N LEU A 26 13.90 -9.87 3.54
CA LEU A 26 13.99 -8.81 4.53
C LEU A 26 14.05 -9.43 5.94
N THR A 27 15.05 -9.04 6.72
CA THR A 27 15.23 -9.47 8.12
C THR A 27 14.83 -8.38 9.11
N GLY A 28 14.27 -7.27 8.63
CA GLY A 28 13.79 -6.12 9.39
C GLY A 28 13.19 -5.08 8.45
N ASP A 29 12.49 -4.11 9.02
CA ASP A 29 11.97 -2.97 8.27
C ASP A 29 13.12 -2.26 7.54
N THR A 30 12.98 -2.13 6.24
CA THR A 30 14.06 -1.64 5.37
C THR A 30 13.64 -0.37 4.65
N THR A 31 14.52 0.62 4.66
CA THR A 31 14.37 1.84 3.85
C THR A 31 15.49 1.91 2.82
N LEU A 32 15.09 1.96 1.55
CA LEU A 32 16.00 2.22 0.44
C LEU A 32 16.12 3.74 0.25
N THR A 33 17.33 4.25 0.35
CA THR A 33 17.58 5.68 0.13
C THR A 33 18.08 5.91 -1.31
N MET A 34 17.27 6.62 -2.08
CA MET A 34 17.62 7.03 -3.44
C MET A 34 18.56 8.22 -3.39
N PRO A 35 19.57 8.29 -4.27
CA PRO A 35 20.49 9.42 -4.28
C PRO A 35 19.75 10.72 -4.62
N ALA A 36 20.07 11.78 -3.88
CA ALA A 36 19.70 13.13 -4.26
C ALA A 36 20.52 13.57 -5.49
N SER A 37 20.00 14.54 -6.24
CA SER A 37 20.80 15.19 -7.29
C SER A 37 22.04 15.82 -6.66
N THR A 38 23.22 15.41 -7.10
CA THR A 38 24.47 16.00 -6.66
C THR A 38 24.70 17.31 -7.40
N THR A 39 25.09 18.33 -6.68
CA THR A 39 25.61 19.62 -7.19
C THR A 39 24.61 20.47 -7.97
N GLY A 40 23.73 21.18 -7.26
CA GLY A 40 23.11 22.43 -7.73
C GLY A 40 22.09 22.33 -8.87
N GLY A 41 21.78 21.13 -9.35
CA GLY A 41 20.81 20.93 -10.42
C GLY A 41 19.60 20.11 -9.95
N THR A 42 18.40 20.61 -10.22
CA THR A 42 17.14 19.88 -10.05
C THR A 42 16.96 18.87 -11.20
N THR A 43 17.76 17.80 -11.23
CA THR A 43 17.58 16.78 -12.26
C THR A 43 16.43 15.85 -11.86
N THR A 44 15.29 15.98 -12.53
CA THR A 44 14.19 15.04 -12.38
C THR A 44 14.58 13.67 -12.93
N ARG A 45 14.41 12.64 -12.15
CA ARG A 45 14.66 11.24 -12.53
C ARG A 45 13.42 10.41 -12.34
N VAL A 46 13.23 9.47 -13.23
CA VAL A 46 12.15 8.49 -13.17
C VAL A 46 12.77 7.14 -12.87
N TYR A 47 12.21 6.42 -11.93
CA TYR A 47 12.62 5.07 -11.58
C TYR A 47 11.42 4.12 -11.65
N ILE A 48 11.64 2.96 -12.22
CA ILE A 48 10.74 1.81 -12.06
C ILE A 48 11.38 0.92 -11.00
N ILE A 49 10.66 0.67 -9.92
CA ILE A 49 11.13 -0.19 -8.83
C ILE A 49 10.20 -1.38 -8.73
N GLU A 50 10.74 -2.58 -8.94
CA GLU A 50 10.05 -3.84 -8.71
C GLU A 50 10.46 -4.40 -7.35
N ASP A 51 9.49 -4.61 -6.50
CA ASP A 51 9.69 -5.33 -5.24
C ASP A 51 9.48 -6.83 -5.46
N ALA A 52 10.55 -7.57 -5.48
CA ALA A 52 10.57 -9.03 -5.50
C ALA A 52 11.24 -9.58 -4.23
N THR A 53 11.14 -8.82 -3.12
CA THR A 53 11.66 -9.27 -1.82
C THR A 53 10.69 -10.22 -1.15
N THR A 54 11.20 -11.06 -0.27
CA THR A 54 10.39 -11.86 0.66
C THR A 54 10.41 -11.19 2.02
N ARG A 55 9.22 -10.94 2.58
CA ARG A 55 9.07 -10.11 3.79
C ARG A 55 8.81 -10.89 5.07
N GLY A 56 8.85 -12.22 5.02
CA GLY A 56 8.44 -13.09 6.09
C GLY A 56 6.91 -13.25 6.15
N THR A 57 6.47 -14.14 7.03
CA THR A 57 5.05 -14.35 7.33
C THR A 57 4.67 -13.61 8.61
N LEU A 58 3.40 -13.23 8.75
CA LEU A 58 2.90 -12.63 9.98
C LEU A 58 3.21 -13.53 11.20
N PRO A 59 3.56 -12.94 12.37
CA PRO A 59 3.57 -11.50 12.69
C PRO A 59 4.89 -10.78 12.35
N THR A 60 5.85 -11.43 11.71
CA THR A 60 7.19 -10.90 11.40
C THR A 60 7.30 -10.31 9.99
N HIS A 61 6.19 -9.87 9.42
CA HIS A 61 6.19 -9.24 8.10
C HIS A 61 6.91 -7.89 8.15
N HIS A 62 7.99 -7.75 7.39
CA HIS A 62 8.80 -6.54 7.35
C HIS A 62 8.35 -5.58 6.27
N SER A 63 8.47 -4.29 6.52
CA SER A 63 8.14 -3.24 5.56
C SER A 63 9.34 -2.83 4.71
N LEU A 64 9.06 -2.45 3.46
CA LEU A 64 10.01 -1.79 2.58
C LEU A 64 9.49 -0.39 2.26
N SER A 65 10.36 0.60 2.39
CA SER A 65 10.04 1.99 2.06
C SER A 65 11.16 2.62 1.24
N ILE A 66 10.86 3.65 0.48
CA ILE A 66 11.82 4.39 -0.32
C ILE A 66 11.82 5.85 0.10
N THR A 67 13.01 6.41 0.27
CA THR A 67 13.22 7.83 0.58
C THR A 67 14.32 8.43 -0.31
N THR A 68 14.55 9.72 -0.20
CA THR A 68 15.70 10.40 -0.82
C THR A 68 16.69 10.87 0.23
N THR A 69 17.95 11.10 -0.16
CA THR A 69 19.02 11.58 0.72
C THR A 69 18.69 12.94 1.38
N GLY A 70 17.74 13.70 0.85
CA GLY A 70 17.27 14.97 1.41
C GLY A 70 16.22 14.84 2.55
N GLY A 71 15.94 13.63 3.04
CA GLY A 71 15.04 13.42 4.17
C GLY A 71 13.55 13.55 3.82
N ALA A 72 13.17 13.27 2.58
CA ALA A 72 11.76 13.17 2.19
C ALA A 72 11.03 12.09 3.01
N THR A 73 9.72 12.27 3.20
CA THR A 73 8.87 11.23 3.79
C THR A 73 9.02 9.93 3.00
N ALA A 74 9.32 8.85 3.69
CA ALA A 74 9.49 7.56 3.05
C ALA A 74 8.16 7.08 2.42
N VAL A 75 8.23 6.61 1.18
CA VAL A 75 7.08 6.04 0.47
C VAL A 75 7.10 4.53 0.66
N PRO A 76 6.06 3.93 1.23
CA PRO A 76 6.00 2.48 1.38
C PRO A 76 5.86 1.81 0.02
N VAL A 77 6.56 0.69 -0.14
CA VAL A 77 6.45 -0.19 -1.31
C VAL A 77 5.60 -1.38 -0.92
N GLY A 78 4.53 -1.62 -1.65
CA GLY A 78 3.69 -2.80 -1.45
C GLY A 78 4.43 -4.09 -1.87
N ASP A 79 4.13 -5.19 -1.20
CA ASP A 79 4.71 -6.50 -1.47
C ASP A 79 4.40 -6.96 -2.90
N GLY A 80 5.41 -7.38 -3.64
CA GLY A 80 5.27 -7.80 -5.03
C GLY A 80 4.93 -6.69 -6.04
N ASN A 81 4.98 -5.43 -5.64
CA ASN A 81 4.56 -4.31 -6.48
C ASN A 81 5.67 -3.78 -7.41
N ILE A 82 5.23 -3.24 -8.53
CA ILE A 82 6.06 -2.40 -9.40
C ILE A 82 5.62 -0.96 -9.22
N MET A 83 6.55 -0.09 -8.85
CA MET A 83 6.30 1.31 -8.55
C MET A 83 7.04 2.21 -9.53
N LEU A 84 6.34 3.22 -10.06
CA LEU A 84 6.95 4.30 -10.83
C LEU A 84 7.17 5.51 -9.92
N LEU A 85 8.41 5.88 -9.72
CA LEU A 85 8.82 6.98 -8.85
C LEU A 85 9.44 8.12 -9.65
N VAL A 86 9.10 9.34 -9.30
CA VAL A 86 9.78 10.54 -9.79
C VAL A 86 10.49 11.21 -8.63
N SER A 87 11.78 11.44 -8.80
CA SER A 87 12.61 12.19 -7.85
C SER A 87 13.19 13.41 -8.55
N ASN A 88 12.98 14.59 -7.98
CA ASN A 88 13.63 15.84 -8.43
C ASN A 88 14.88 16.18 -7.59
N GLY A 89 15.32 15.26 -6.75
CA GLY A 89 16.53 15.40 -5.93
C GLY A 89 16.40 16.28 -4.69
N ALA A 90 15.36 17.12 -4.57
CA ALA A 90 15.24 18.09 -3.47
C ALA A 90 13.96 17.92 -2.63
N THR A 91 12.95 17.26 -3.14
CA THR A 91 11.63 17.15 -2.51
C THR A 91 11.09 15.73 -2.62
N PRO A 92 9.98 15.43 -1.92
CA PRO A 92 9.50 14.07 -1.77
C PRO A 92 9.33 13.37 -3.11
N LEU A 93 9.63 12.08 -3.07
CA LEU A 93 9.32 11.17 -4.15
C LEU A 93 7.83 11.26 -4.46
N THR A 94 7.50 11.53 -5.71
CA THR A 94 6.11 11.48 -6.16
C THR A 94 5.90 10.17 -6.90
N THR A 95 4.93 9.39 -6.47
CA THR A 95 4.45 8.25 -7.25
C THR A 95 3.62 8.80 -8.42
N LEU A 96 4.07 8.53 -9.63
CA LEU A 96 3.27 8.82 -10.84
C LEU A 96 2.32 7.66 -11.10
N GLY A 97 1.10 7.83 -10.63
CA GLY A 97 0.05 6.87 -10.93
C GLY A 97 0.15 5.55 -10.17
N GLY A 98 -0.95 4.85 -10.15
CA GLY A 98 -1.14 3.65 -9.34
C GLY A 98 -0.07 2.60 -9.55
N ILE A 99 0.12 1.86 -8.53
CA ILE A 99 0.87 0.61 -8.47
C ILE A 99 0.47 -0.23 -9.69
N LEU A 100 1.43 -0.58 -10.53
CA LEU A 100 1.19 -1.41 -11.73
C LEU A 100 0.75 -2.84 -11.35
N ASN A 101 0.94 -3.22 -10.11
CA ASN A 101 0.37 -4.42 -9.51
C ASN A 101 -0.23 -4.03 -8.15
N GLN A 102 -1.54 -4.14 -8.03
CA GLN A 102 -2.24 -3.89 -6.76
C GLN A 102 -1.99 -5.11 -5.87
N GLY A 103 -1.06 -4.96 -4.92
CA GLY A 103 -0.65 -6.05 -4.05
C GLY A 103 -1.83 -6.62 -3.26
N TYR A 104 -1.97 -7.93 -3.28
CA TYR A 104 -2.81 -8.65 -2.35
C TYR A 104 -2.19 -8.58 -0.96
N ILE A 105 -3.01 -8.26 0.03
CA ILE A 105 -2.63 -8.19 1.44
C ILE A 105 -3.56 -9.13 2.20
N GLU A 106 -3.00 -10.02 3.00
CA GLU A 106 -3.78 -10.88 3.89
C GLU A 106 -3.70 -10.35 5.31
N ILE A 107 -4.85 -10.21 5.95
CA ILE A 107 -5.01 -9.80 7.36
C ILE A 107 -5.53 -11.00 8.12
N ASP A 108 -4.70 -11.54 8.99
CA ASP A 108 -5.06 -12.59 9.94
C ASP A 108 -5.48 -11.96 11.28
N SER A 109 -6.73 -12.19 11.66
CA SER A 109 -7.33 -11.65 12.89
C SER A 109 -6.72 -12.17 14.18
N ALA A 110 -5.94 -13.25 14.15
CA ALA A 110 -5.20 -13.72 15.31
C ALA A 110 -4.04 -12.79 15.68
N SER A 111 -3.50 -12.06 14.69
CA SER A 111 -2.35 -11.16 14.85
C SER A 111 -2.68 -9.69 14.66
N THR A 112 -3.68 -9.37 13.83
CA THR A 112 -4.02 -7.98 13.46
C THR A 112 -5.52 -7.77 13.41
N THR A 113 -6.05 -6.90 14.27
CA THR A 113 -7.49 -6.57 14.32
C THR A 113 -7.84 -5.20 13.72
N ALA A 114 -6.85 -4.43 13.28
CA ALA A 114 -7.05 -3.13 12.65
C ALA A 114 -6.01 -2.91 11.54
N PHE A 115 -6.46 -2.46 10.39
CA PHE A 115 -5.61 -2.17 9.24
C PHE A 115 -6.08 -0.90 8.53
N THR A 116 -5.14 -0.05 8.12
CA THR A 116 -5.45 1.13 7.30
C THR A 116 -5.09 0.84 5.85
N ALA A 117 -6.11 0.83 5.00
CA ALA A 117 -5.95 0.57 3.58
C ALA A 117 -5.32 1.77 2.85
N VAL A 118 -4.65 1.49 1.74
CA VAL A 118 -4.21 2.50 0.77
C VAL A 118 -4.90 2.24 -0.56
N ASN A 119 -5.00 3.28 -1.41
CA ASN A 119 -5.65 3.14 -2.71
C ASN A 119 -5.08 1.96 -3.51
N GLY A 120 -5.96 1.16 -4.08
CA GLY A 120 -5.62 0.01 -4.91
C GLY A 120 -5.39 -1.29 -4.13
N ASN A 121 -5.51 -1.31 -2.81
CA ASN A 121 -5.37 -2.55 -2.05
C ASN A 121 -6.45 -3.57 -2.42
N GLN A 122 -6.02 -4.84 -2.54
CA GLN A 122 -6.86 -6.02 -2.52
C GLN A 122 -6.59 -6.75 -1.21
N ILE A 123 -7.55 -6.75 -0.30
CA ILE A 123 -7.37 -7.18 1.07
C ILE A 123 -8.17 -8.46 1.32
N GLY A 124 -7.47 -9.57 1.53
CA GLY A 124 -8.06 -10.78 2.08
C GLY A 124 -8.09 -10.68 3.61
N VAL A 125 -9.23 -10.88 4.22
CA VAL A 125 -9.39 -10.78 5.67
C VAL A 125 -9.86 -12.11 6.22
N ASP A 126 -9.03 -12.71 7.06
CA ASP A 126 -9.39 -13.88 7.86
C ASP A 126 -9.87 -13.39 9.24
N THR A 127 -11.16 -13.61 9.53
CA THR A 127 -11.79 -13.19 10.79
C THR A 127 -12.08 -14.36 11.72
N VAL A 128 -11.47 -15.53 11.51
CA VAL A 128 -11.73 -16.74 12.35
C VAL A 128 -11.57 -16.44 13.84
N SER A 129 -10.57 -15.66 14.22
CA SER A 129 -10.23 -15.42 15.63
C SER A 129 -10.92 -14.18 16.21
N ASN A 130 -11.01 -13.08 15.45
CA ASN A 130 -11.49 -11.79 15.96
C ASN A 130 -12.17 -10.96 14.84
N ILE A 131 -12.94 -9.95 15.27
CA ILE A 131 -13.42 -8.88 14.38
C ILE A 131 -12.22 -8.09 13.87
N VAL A 132 -12.21 -7.77 12.58
CA VAL A 132 -11.20 -6.92 11.95
C VAL A 132 -11.83 -5.61 11.49
N THR A 133 -11.15 -4.49 11.74
CA THR A 133 -11.54 -3.17 11.25
C THR A 133 -10.58 -2.72 10.15
N ILE A 134 -11.11 -2.46 8.96
CA ILE A 134 -10.37 -1.87 7.84
C ILE A 134 -10.74 -0.39 7.74
N THR A 135 -9.78 0.50 8.01
CA THR A 135 -9.96 1.94 7.81
C THR A 135 -9.61 2.30 6.36
N LEU A 136 -10.55 2.91 5.66
CA LEU A 136 -10.35 3.37 4.28
C LEU A 136 -9.33 4.53 4.24
N PRO A 137 -8.59 4.73 3.14
CA PRO A 137 -7.75 5.91 2.99
C PRO A 137 -8.60 7.17 2.84
N ALA A 138 -7.98 8.35 3.01
CA ALA A 138 -8.63 9.61 2.64
C ALA A 138 -9.09 9.56 1.18
N GLY A 139 -10.34 9.89 0.95
CA GLY A 139 -11.00 9.68 -0.33
C GLY A 139 -10.52 10.66 -1.41
N VAL A 140 -10.02 10.13 -2.51
CA VAL A 140 -9.77 10.85 -3.75
C VAL A 140 -10.60 10.21 -4.85
N VAL A 141 -11.30 11.01 -5.66
CA VAL A 141 -12.14 10.49 -6.76
C VAL A 141 -11.33 9.52 -7.63
N GLY A 142 -11.86 8.32 -7.81
CA GLY A 142 -11.18 7.24 -8.53
C GLY A 142 -10.42 6.25 -7.64
N ASN A 143 -10.28 6.50 -6.34
CA ASN A 143 -9.72 5.49 -5.42
C ASN A 143 -10.60 4.24 -5.39
N GLU A 144 -9.95 3.07 -5.34
CA GLU A 144 -10.61 1.77 -5.29
C GLU A 144 -9.96 0.87 -4.26
N ILE A 145 -10.76 0.15 -3.47
CA ILE A 145 -10.32 -0.84 -2.47
C ILE A 145 -11.19 -2.09 -2.62
N THR A 146 -10.57 -3.24 -2.64
CA THR A 146 -11.28 -4.53 -2.62
C THR A 146 -11.03 -5.22 -1.28
N ILE A 147 -12.08 -5.72 -0.64
CA ILE A 147 -12.03 -6.47 0.62
C ILE A 147 -12.76 -7.79 0.40
N MET A 148 -12.15 -8.90 0.79
CA MET A 148 -12.73 -10.23 0.62
C MET A 148 -12.53 -11.09 1.86
N ASP A 149 -13.52 -11.89 2.19
CA ASP A 149 -13.42 -12.93 3.21
C ASP A 149 -12.57 -14.09 2.68
N VAL A 150 -11.45 -14.37 3.36
CA VAL A 150 -10.57 -15.49 3.06
C VAL A 150 -10.48 -16.48 4.21
N SER A 151 -11.38 -16.35 5.17
CA SER A 151 -11.45 -17.23 6.34
C SER A 151 -11.68 -18.67 5.93
N ALA A 152 -10.90 -19.58 6.49
CA ALA A 152 -11.02 -21.01 6.21
C ALA A 152 -12.35 -21.61 6.73
N SER A 153 -12.94 -20.99 7.76
CA SER A 153 -14.24 -21.36 8.34
C SER A 153 -14.82 -20.23 9.16
N ASN A 154 -16.15 -20.15 9.24
CA ASN A 154 -16.86 -19.21 10.12
C ASN A 154 -16.40 -17.74 10.02
N GLY A 155 -16.09 -17.28 8.82
CA GLY A 155 -15.56 -15.95 8.56
C GLY A 155 -16.47 -14.79 9.00
N PHE A 156 -16.81 -13.90 8.08
CA PHE A 156 -17.55 -12.67 8.37
C PHE A 156 -18.92 -12.88 9.04
N ALA A 157 -19.53 -14.05 8.89
CA ALA A 157 -20.79 -14.35 9.58
C ALA A 157 -20.63 -14.53 11.10
N THR A 158 -19.45 -14.91 11.59
CA THR A 158 -19.17 -15.08 13.01
C THR A 158 -18.48 -13.86 13.59
N ASN A 159 -17.37 -13.44 12.96
CA ASN A 159 -16.59 -12.27 13.33
C ASN A 159 -16.57 -11.34 12.14
N LYS A 160 -17.45 -10.37 12.14
CA LYS A 160 -17.59 -9.42 11.04
C LYS A 160 -16.28 -8.70 10.66
N CYS A 161 -16.16 -8.29 9.41
CA CYS A 161 -15.20 -7.27 9.01
C CYS A 161 -15.89 -5.91 9.00
N THR A 162 -15.38 -4.94 9.76
CA THR A 162 -15.92 -3.59 9.82
C THR A 162 -15.11 -2.67 8.92
N ILE A 163 -15.77 -1.98 8.00
CA ILE A 163 -15.17 -0.95 7.15
C ILE A 163 -15.43 0.41 7.81
N SER A 164 -14.36 1.15 8.09
CA SER A 164 -14.42 2.48 8.71
C SER A 164 -14.03 3.56 7.69
N PRO A 165 -14.78 4.65 7.55
CA PRO A 165 -14.35 5.77 6.72
C PRO A 165 -13.17 6.51 7.37
N ASN A 166 -12.41 7.25 6.57
CA ASN A 166 -11.34 8.13 7.05
C ASN A 166 -11.93 9.48 7.47
N GLY A 167 -11.67 9.91 8.71
CA GLY A 167 -12.06 11.23 9.19
C GLY A 167 -13.54 11.55 8.94
N THR A 168 -13.82 12.54 8.10
CA THR A 168 -15.18 12.99 7.75
C THR A 168 -15.70 12.38 6.45
N ASP A 169 -14.95 11.49 5.82
CA ASP A 169 -15.40 10.80 4.62
C ASP A 169 -16.69 10.00 4.90
N LYS A 170 -17.37 9.68 3.83
CA LYS A 170 -18.64 8.94 3.90
C LYS A 170 -18.54 7.58 3.23
N ILE A 171 -19.37 6.66 3.68
CA ILE A 171 -19.66 5.42 2.98
C ILE A 171 -21.16 5.45 2.66
N GLN A 172 -21.50 5.40 1.36
CA GLN A 172 -22.90 5.49 0.89
C GLN A 172 -23.65 6.75 1.39
N GLY A 173 -22.94 7.87 1.49
CA GLY A 173 -23.50 9.16 1.90
C GLY A 173 -23.55 9.39 3.42
N LEU A 174 -23.08 8.45 4.24
CA LEU A 174 -23.07 8.54 5.70
C LEU A 174 -21.64 8.43 6.25
N ASN A 175 -21.27 9.28 7.19
CA ASN A 175 -20.04 9.11 7.96
C ASN A 175 -20.30 8.07 9.06
N ALA A 176 -20.33 6.81 8.65
CA ALA A 176 -20.58 5.67 9.51
C ALA A 176 -19.86 4.43 8.96
N THR A 177 -19.52 3.53 9.87
CA THR A 177 -18.94 2.23 9.50
C THR A 177 -19.95 1.35 8.76
N LYS A 178 -19.42 0.39 7.99
CA LYS A 178 -20.20 -0.67 7.35
C LYS A 178 -19.63 -2.02 7.75
N ASP A 179 -20.49 -2.93 8.14
CA ASP A 179 -20.13 -4.29 8.50
C ASP A 179 -20.34 -5.25 7.33
N LEU A 180 -19.36 -6.09 7.08
CA LEU A 180 -19.46 -7.26 6.22
C LEU A 180 -19.72 -8.46 7.12
N THR A 181 -20.82 -9.15 6.91
CA THR A 181 -21.35 -10.17 7.83
C THR A 181 -21.71 -11.49 7.16
N THR A 182 -21.33 -11.67 5.91
CA THR A 182 -21.65 -12.88 5.15
C THR A 182 -20.35 -13.62 4.83
N ASN A 183 -20.30 -14.94 5.05
CA ASN A 183 -19.15 -15.75 4.69
C ASN A 183 -18.89 -15.70 3.17
N ASN A 184 -17.62 -15.71 2.80
CA ASN A 184 -17.13 -15.58 1.43
C ASN A 184 -17.55 -14.26 0.74
N GLN A 185 -17.96 -13.25 1.51
CA GLN A 185 -18.33 -11.95 0.96
C GLN A 185 -17.11 -11.25 0.36
N SER A 186 -17.30 -10.67 -0.83
CA SER A 186 -16.31 -9.81 -1.46
C SER A 186 -16.95 -8.49 -1.86
N VAL A 187 -16.31 -7.39 -1.54
CA VAL A 187 -16.77 -6.05 -1.89
C VAL A 187 -15.64 -5.25 -2.52
N THR A 188 -15.99 -4.48 -3.53
CA THR A 188 -15.12 -3.43 -4.08
C THR A 188 -15.76 -2.09 -3.83
N LEU A 189 -15.03 -1.19 -3.16
CA LEU A 189 -15.45 0.18 -2.90
C LEU A 189 -14.73 1.12 -3.85
N PHE A 190 -15.45 2.14 -4.30
CA PHE A 190 -14.95 3.17 -5.18
C PHE A 190 -15.33 4.56 -4.63
N PHE A 191 -14.37 5.49 -4.56
CA PHE A 191 -14.64 6.84 -4.07
C PHE A 191 -15.16 7.74 -5.18
N THR A 192 -16.37 8.25 -5.01
CA THR A 192 -17.09 9.04 -6.01
C THR A 192 -17.07 10.54 -5.76
N GLY A 193 -16.60 10.99 -4.58
CA GLY A 193 -16.56 12.38 -4.16
C GLY A 193 -17.17 12.61 -2.79
N ALA A 194 -17.10 13.84 -2.28
CA ALA A 194 -17.47 14.17 -0.89
C ALA A 194 -18.96 13.95 -0.53
N ASP A 195 -19.86 14.05 -1.49
CA ASP A 195 -21.31 13.94 -1.22
C ASP A 195 -21.72 12.52 -0.82
N LYS A 196 -21.28 11.54 -1.57
CA LYS A 196 -21.60 10.12 -1.38
C LYS A 196 -20.44 9.33 -0.78
N GLY A 197 -19.20 9.79 -0.97
CA GLY A 197 -18.02 9.13 -0.46
C GLY A 197 -17.73 7.82 -1.20
N TRP A 198 -17.40 6.82 -0.43
CA TRP A 198 -17.15 5.47 -0.90
C TRP A 198 -18.45 4.77 -1.24
N GLN A 199 -18.52 4.21 -2.44
CA GLN A 199 -19.69 3.46 -2.93
C GLN A 199 -19.28 2.01 -3.20
N PHE A 200 -20.16 1.06 -2.93
CA PHE A 200 -19.94 -0.31 -3.35
C PHE A 200 -20.09 -0.43 -4.87
N LYS A 201 -19.01 -0.74 -5.55
CA LYS A 201 -18.98 -1.06 -6.98
C LYS A 201 -19.45 -2.50 -7.22
N THR A 202 -19.00 -3.41 -6.34
CA THR A 202 -19.47 -4.80 -6.28
C THR A 202 -19.71 -5.19 -4.83
N ASN A 203 -20.66 -6.06 -4.61
CA ASN A 203 -20.94 -6.68 -3.32
C ASN A 203 -21.52 -8.07 -3.59
N THR A 204 -20.68 -9.09 -3.47
CA THR A 204 -21.09 -10.48 -3.63
C THR A 204 -21.07 -11.15 -2.26
N ALA A 205 -22.17 -11.73 -1.88
CA ALA A 205 -22.36 -12.47 -0.62
C ALA A 205 -22.99 -13.84 -0.94
#